data_9d8a063e77a89d47dc515b26e8e7c20a
#
_entry.id   9d8a063e77a89d47dc515b26e8e7c20a
#
_cell.length_a   1.000
_cell.length_b   1.000
_cell.length_c   1.000
_cell.angle_alpha   90.00
_cell.angle_beta   90.00
_cell.angle_gamma   90.00
#
_symmetry.space_group_name_H-M   'P 1'
#
loop_
_entity.id
_entity.type
_entity.pdbx_description
1 polymer ?
#
loop_
_entity_poly.entity_id
_entity_poly.type
_entity_poly.pdbx_seq_one_letter_code
_entity_poly.pdbx_strand_id
1 'polypeptide(L)'
;MVLPGTDGAELVEALKPSRSIRLQPDVLLQGKAQRIGDDEVILYKPRWGAFYGTPLEALLRERGIDALVFCGCNFPNCPRASIYEASERDFQIAVAADAVSGIYPQGIRELERIGVTVQETAEIVSWLTSIPHQ
;
A
#
# COMPACT_ATOMS: atom_id res chain seq x y z
N MET A 1 17.63 -15.25 -4.62
CA MET A 1 17.86 -13.81 -4.30
C MET A 1 17.42 -12.99 -5.49
N VAL A 2 16.56 -12.00 -5.29
CA VAL A 2 16.13 -11.08 -6.36
C VAL A 2 17.12 -9.93 -6.43
N LEU A 3 17.67 -9.67 -7.62
CA LEU A 3 18.67 -8.62 -7.82
C LEU A 3 18.02 -7.39 -8.46
N PRO A 4 18.32 -6.16 -7.97
CA PRO A 4 17.84 -4.93 -8.58
C PRO A 4 18.21 -4.85 -10.07
N GLY A 5 17.30 -4.36 -10.90
CA GLY A 5 17.50 -4.22 -12.35
C GLY A 5 17.31 -5.52 -13.15
N THR A 6 16.90 -6.61 -12.52
CA THR A 6 16.53 -7.85 -13.20
C THR A 6 15.01 -7.99 -13.32
N ASP A 7 14.54 -8.78 -14.28
CA ASP A 7 13.09 -9.02 -14.47
C ASP A 7 12.43 -9.62 -13.23
N GLY A 8 13.15 -10.36 -12.39
CA GLY A 8 12.63 -10.87 -11.14
C GLY A 8 12.34 -9.81 -10.07
N ALA A 9 12.89 -8.60 -10.23
CA ALA A 9 12.62 -7.46 -9.33
C ALA A 9 11.51 -6.54 -9.86
N GLU A 10 11.09 -6.69 -11.11
CA GLU A 10 10.10 -5.83 -11.75
C GLU A 10 8.69 -5.99 -11.17
N LEU A 11 7.87 -4.97 -11.35
CA LEU A 11 6.45 -5.04 -11.08
C LEU A 11 5.77 -6.08 -11.98
N VAL A 12 4.78 -6.76 -11.42
CA VAL A 12 3.87 -7.59 -12.20
C VAL A 12 3.21 -6.74 -13.27
N GLU A 13 3.19 -7.22 -14.51
CA GLU A 13 2.75 -6.42 -15.67
C GLU A 13 1.32 -5.91 -15.53
N ALA A 14 0.44 -6.69 -14.89
CA ALA A 14 -0.95 -6.30 -14.61
C ALA A 14 -1.09 -5.09 -13.67
N LEU A 15 -0.04 -4.77 -12.89
CA LEU A 15 -0.01 -3.60 -11.99
C LEU A 15 0.66 -2.39 -12.61
N LYS A 16 1.16 -2.48 -13.84
CA LYS A 16 1.79 -1.35 -14.50
C LYS A 16 0.74 -0.51 -15.24
N PRO A 17 0.65 0.80 -14.98
CA PRO A 17 -0.21 1.70 -15.78
C PRO A 17 0.21 1.77 -17.26
N SER A 18 1.49 1.46 -17.55
CA SER A 18 2.00 1.32 -18.92
C SER A 18 3.08 0.23 -18.96
N ARG A 19 3.09 -0.56 -20.04
CA ARG A 19 4.12 -1.59 -20.28
C ARG A 19 5.55 -1.05 -20.36
N SER A 20 5.70 0.23 -20.66
CA SER A 20 7.01 0.89 -20.72
C SER A 20 7.63 1.18 -19.36
N ILE A 21 6.85 1.08 -18.28
CA ILE A 21 7.33 1.37 -16.93
C ILE A 21 8.30 0.28 -16.48
N ARG A 22 9.47 0.74 -16.05
CA ARG A 22 10.50 -0.09 -15.42
C ARG A 22 10.88 0.51 -14.08
N LEU A 23 11.21 -0.35 -13.11
CA LEU A 23 11.75 0.11 -11.84
C LEU A 23 13.09 0.84 -12.06
N GLN A 24 13.28 1.90 -11.30
CA GLN A 24 14.52 2.69 -11.28
C GLN A 24 15.27 2.44 -9.97
N PRO A 25 16.14 1.40 -9.92
CA PRO A 25 16.82 1.01 -8.70
C PRO A 25 17.61 2.15 -8.06
N ASP A 26 18.26 2.98 -8.87
CA ASP A 26 19.08 4.12 -8.39
C ASP A 26 18.23 5.17 -7.65
N VAL A 27 16.97 5.36 -8.05
CA VAL A 27 16.02 6.26 -7.38
C VAL A 27 15.49 5.61 -6.11
N LEU A 28 15.00 4.38 -6.24
CA LEU A 28 14.31 3.66 -5.17
C LEU A 28 15.24 3.32 -4.00
N LEU A 29 16.47 2.86 -4.28
CA LEU A 29 17.45 2.51 -3.25
C LEU A 29 18.04 3.74 -2.52
N GLN A 30 17.87 4.94 -3.08
CA GLN A 30 18.15 6.20 -2.38
C GLN A 30 16.98 6.63 -1.47
N GLY A 31 15.94 5.85 -1.33
CA GLY A 31 14.76 6.18 -0.52
C GLY A 31 13.84 7.23 -1.16
N LYS A 32 13.94 7.44 -2.47
CA LYS A 32 13.09 8.36 -3.22
C LYS A 32 11.90 7.65 -3.82
N ALA A 33 10.81 8.41 -4.03
CA ALA A 33 9.64 7.93 -4.77
C ALA A 33 9.89 7.97 -6.28
N GLN A 34 9.55 6.89 -6.97
CA GLN A 34 9.47 6.86 -8.42
C GLN A 34 8.03 7.14 -8.86
N ARG A 35 7.77 8.27 -9.51
CA ARG A 35 6.47 8.57 -10.09
C ARG A 35 6.26 7.75 -11.36
N ILE A 36 5.08 7.15 -11.50
CA ILE A 36 4.68 6.34 -12.65
C ILE A 36 3.35 6.79 -13.26
N GLY A 37 2.69 7.74 -12.63
CA GLY A 37 1.45 8.39 -13.05
C GLY A 37 1.26 9.68 -12.27
N ASP A 38 0.16 10.39 -12.53
CA ASP A 38 -0.15 11.67 -11.86
C ASP A 38 -0.33 11.47 -10.34
N ASP A 39 -1.02 10.39 -9.96
CA ASP A 39 -1.32 10.06 -8.56
C ASP A 39 -0.72 8.71 -8.14
N GLU A 40 0.21 8.18 -8.91
CA GLU A 40 0.76 6.84 -8.71
C GLU A 40 2.27 6.89 -8.52
N VAL A 41 2.74 6.27 -7.43
CA VAL A 41 4.15 6.23 -7.08
C VAL A 41 4.57 4.84 -6.64
N ILE A 42 5.83 4.51 -6.89
CA ILE A 42 6.50 3.32 -6.37
C ILE A 42 7.44 3.77 -5.26
N LEU A 43 7.45 3.03 -4.15
CA LEU A 43 8.38 3.20 -3.05
C LEU A 43 9.12 1.90 -2.79
N TYR A 44 10.39 2.00 -2.52
CA TYR A 44 11.15 0.91 -1.92
C TYR A 44 11.08 1.02 -0.40
N LYS A 45 10.67 -0.04 0.26
CA LYS A 45 10.64 -0.11 1.72
C LYS A 45 11.73 -1.05 2.24
N PRO A 46 12.61 -0.59 3.16
CA PRO A 46 13.72 -1.40 3.66
C PRO A 46 13.28 -2.42 4.71
N ARG A 47 12.06 -2.31 5.22
CA ARG A 47 11.48 -3.17 6.27
C ARG A 47 10.08 -3.63 5.86
N TRP A 48 9.40 -4.34 6.75
CA TRP A 48 8.07 -4.90 6.50
C TRP A 48 7.00 -3.81 6.43
N GLY A 49 7.06 -2.83 7.31
CA GLY A 49 6.18 -1.68 7.29
C GLY A 49 6.54 -0.70 6.16
N ALA A 50 5.52 -0.03 5.65
CA ALA A 50 5.66 0.86 4.50
C ALA A 50 6.11 2.28 4.89
N PHE A 51 5.99 2.66 6.15
CA PHE A 51 6.32 4.00 6.62
C PHE A 51 7.76 4.10 7.12
N TYR A 52 8.29 3.02 7.70
CA TYR A 52 9.65 3.05 8.26
C TYR A 52 10.72 3.28 7.18
N GLY A 53 11.43 4.40 7.32
CA GLY A 53 12.54 4.73 6.41
C GLY A 53 12.12 5.01 4.97
N THR A 54 10.88 5.45 4.76
CA THR A 54 10.34 5.82 3.46
C THR A 54 9.73 7.23 3.48
N PRO A 55 9.54 7.89 2.33
CA PRO A 55 8.87 9.18 2.25
C PRO A 55 7.34 9.07 2.25
N LEU A 56 6.75 7.90 2.55
CA LEU A 56 5.31 7.65 2.38
C LEU A 56 4.46 8.64 3.16
N GLU A 57 4.73 8.85 4.45
CA GLU A 57 3.94 9.75 5.28
C GLU A 57 3.95 11.18 4.73
N ALA A 58 5.12 11.72 4.38
CA ALA A 58 5.23 13.05 3.82
C ALA A 58 4.40 13.18 2.53
N LEU A 59 4.51 12.20 1.61
CA LEU A 59 3.76 12.19 0.36
C LEU A 59 2.24 12.16 0.57
N LEU A 60 1.76 11.40 1.56
CA LEU A 60 0.34 11.34 1.90
C LEU A 60 -0.14 12.67 2.51
N ARG A 61 0.61 13.23 3.48
CA ARG A 61 0.26 14.49 4.14
C ARG A 61 0.28 15.68 3.19
N GLU A 62 1.27 15.77 2.30
CA GLU A 62 1.35 16.80 1.26
C GLU A 62 0.13 16.82 0.33
N ARG A 63 -0.52 15.68 0.14
CA ARG A 63 -1.74 15.53 -0.66
C ARG A 63 -3.03 15.63 0.15
N GLY A 64 -2.95 15.87 1.45
CA GLY A 64 -4.11 15.92 2.34
C GLY A 64 -4.81 14.58 2.51
N ILE A 65 -4.10 13.47 2.31
CA ILE A 65 -4.66 12.13 2.47
C ILE A 65 -4.65 11.75 3.95
N ASP A 66 -5.80 11.39 4.48
CA ASP A 66 -6.01 10.97 5.87
C ASP A 66 -6.63 9.56 5.99
N ALA A 67 -7.07 8.97 4.87
CA ALA A 67 -7.64 7.63 4.81
C ALA A 67 -6.89 6.75 3.82
N LEU A 68 -6.67 5.48 4.18
CA LEU A 68 -5.89 4.51 3.41
C LEU A 68 -6.65 3.21 3.22
N VAL A 69 -6.58 2.65 2.03
CA VAL A 69 -7.04 1.29 1.75
C VAL A 69 -5.82 0.40 1.53
N PHE A 70 -5.74 -0.69 2.27
CA PHE A 70 -4.65 -1.66 2.15
C PHE A 70 -5.07 -2.88 1.35
N CYS A 71 -4.21 -3.29 0.42
CA CYS A 71 -4.24 -4.57 -0.28
C CYS A 71 -2.81 -5.08 -0.49
N GLY A 72 -2.64 -6.33 -0.93
CA GLY A 72 -1.32 -6.89 -1.25
C GLY A 72 -0.98 -8.17 -0.50
N CYS A 73 0.30 -8.46 -0.35
CA CYS A 73 0.81 -9.73 0.19
C CYS A 73 2.01 -9.53 1.14
N ASN A 74 2.22 -10.39 2.12
CA ASN A 74 1.32 -11.37 2.77
C ASN A 74 0.87 -10.81 4.10
N PHE A 75 -0.37 -11.01 4.49
CA PHE A 75 -0.97 -10.35 5.67
C PHE A 75 -0.14 -10.49 6.97
N PRO A 76 0.39 -11.66 7.33
CA PRO A 76 1.14 -11.79 8.58
C PRO A 76 2.35 -10.84 8.69
N ASN A 77 2.84 -10.33 7.58
CA ASN A 77 4.09 -9.56 7.48
C ASN A 77 3.85 -8.10 7.06
N CYS A 78 4.05 -7.82 5.78
CA CYS A 78 4.11 -6.45 5.26
C CYS A 78 2.81 -5.66 5.38
N PRO A 79 1.64 -6.18 4.99
CA PRO A 79 0.38 -5.47 5.18
C PRO A 79 0.10 -5.21 6.66
N ARG A 80 0.25 -6.22 7.53
CA ARG A 80 0.01 -6.07 8.97
C ARG A 80 0.90 -4.98 9.57
N ALA A 81 2.21 -5.03 9.33
CA ALA A 81 3.13 -4.02 9.82
C ALA A 81 2.75 -2.62 9.34
N SER A 82 2.43 -2.46 8.04
CA SER A 82 2.04 -1.18 7.45
C SER A 82 0.73 -0.62 8.01
N ILE A 83 -0.24 -1.49 8.27
CA ILE A 83 -1.51 -1.13 8.89
C ILE A 83 -1.31 -0.58 10.30
N TYR A 84 -0.49 -1.26 11.13
CA TYR A 84 -0.17 -0.77 12.48
C TYR A 84 0.59 0.56 12.43
N GLU A 85 1.58 0.70 11.53
CA GLU A 85 2.29 1.97 11.35
C GLU A 85 1.35 3.11 10.92
N ALA A 86 0.37 2.84 10.07
CA ALA A 86 -0.65 3.82 9.67
C ALA A 86 -1.58 4.19 10.83
N SER A 87 -2.00 3.21 11.63
CA SER A 87 -2.83 3.42 12.81
C SER A 87 -2.14 4.30 13.85
N GLU A 88 -0.85 4.09 14.09
CA GLU A 88 -0.04 4.92 15.00
C GLU A 88 0.16 6.36 14.50
N ARG A 89 -0.22 6.65 13.25
CA ARG A 89 -0.13 7.97 12.59
C ARG A 89 -1.50 8.61 12.36
N ASP A 90 -2.52 8.09 13.01
CA ASP A 90 -3.90 8.60 12.95
C ASP A 90 -4.53 8.58 11.55
N PHE A 91 -4.11 7.66 10.67
CA PHE A 91 -4.83 7.42 9.43
C PHE A 91 -6.09 6.60 9.67
N GLN A 92 -7.16 6.93 8.97
CA GLN A 92 -8.33 6.05 8.85
C GLN A 92 -7.96 4.90 7.92
N ILE A 93 -8.33 3.68 8.31
CA ILE A 93 -7.82 2.49 7.61
C ILE A 93 -8.95 1.55 7.21
N ALA A 94 -8.96 1.18 5.95
CA ALA A 94 -9.71 0.04 5.43
C ALA A 94 -8.76 -1.02 4.85
N VAL A 95 -9.21 -2.27 4.89
CA VAL A 95 -8.49 -3.41 4.31
C VAL A 95 -9.42 -4.16 3.38
N ALA A 96 -8.99 -4.36 2.13
CA ALA A 96 -9.69 -5.19 1.15
C ALA A 96 -9.36 -6.66 1.41
N ALA A 97 -10.23 -7.37 2.13
CA ALA A 97 -9.96 -8.70 2.66
C ALA A 97 -9.69 -9.74 1.56
N ASP A 98 -10.41 -9.67 0.45
CA ASP A 98 -10.26 -10.53 -0.73
C ASP A 98 -9.04 -10.16 -1.60
N ALA A 99 -8.43 -8.98 -1.37
CA ALA A 99 -7.23 -8.50 -2.05
C ALA A 99 -5.98 -8.53 -1.16
N VAL A 100 -6.02 -9.18 -0.01
CA VAL A 100 -4.88 -9.37 0.88
C VAL A 100 -4.61 -10.85 1.08
N SER A 101 -3.49 -11.34 0.56
CA SER A 101 -3.13 -12.75 0.68
C SER A 101 -2.78 -13.13 2.12
N GLY A 102 -3.21 -14.33 2.52
CA GLY A 102 -2.89 -14.90 3.83
C GLY A 102 -3.58 -14.22 5.01
N ILE A 103 -4.63 -13.44 4.78
CA ILE A 103 -5.47 -12.92 5.87
C ILE A 103 -6.27 -14.08 6.51
N TYR A 104 -6.47 -14.00 7.81
CA TYR A 104 -7.12 -15.06 8.60
C TYR A 104 -8.10 -14.47 9.63
N PRO A 105 -9.11 -15.23 10.07
CA PRO A 105 -10.19 -14.71 10.93
C PRO A 105 -9.73 -14.03 12.21
N GLN A 106 -8.70 -14.56 12.87
CA GLN A 106 -8.12 -13.93 14.06
C GLN A 106 -7.51 -12.58 13.75
N GLY A 107 -6.76 -12.47 12.63
CA GLY A 107 -6.15 -11.22 12.18
C GLY A 107 -7.19 -10.16 11.86
N ILE A 108 -8.29 -10.53 11.22
CA ILE A 108 -9.42 -9.63 10.96
C ILE A 108 -9.96 -9.06 12.28
N ARG A 109 -10.28 -9.92 13.25
CA ARG A 109 -10.78 -9.46 14.55
C ARG A 109 -9.80 -8.56 15.30
N GLU A 110 -8.49 -8.80 15.16
CA GLU A 110 -7.45 -7.96 15.76
C GLU A 110 -7.42 -6.57 15.12
N LEU A 111 -7.55 -6.49 13.80
CA LEU A 111 -7.62 -5.23 13.08
C LEU A 111 -8.89 -4.42 13.43
N GLU A 112 -10.05 -5.07 13.45
CA GLU A 112 -11.32 -4.44 13.81
C GLU A 112 -11.29 -3.84 15.23
N ARG A 113 -10.62 -4.50 16.16
CA ARG A 113 -10.45 -4.02 17.55
C ARG A 113 -9.64 -2.74 17.68
N ILE A 114 -8.78 -2.44 16.71
CA ILE A 114 -8.03 -1.18 16.66
C ILE A 114 -8.67 -0.15 15.70
N GLY A 115 -9.92 -0.38 15.29
CA GLY A 115 -10.69 0.57 14.49
C GLY A 115 -10.46 0.47 12.98
N VAL A 116 -9.82 -0.59 12.50
CA VAL A 116 -9.64 -0.84 11.06
C VAL A 116 -10.93 -1.43 10.48
N THR A 117 -11.42 -0.86 9.38
CA THR A 117 -12.53 -1.41 8.61
C THR A 117 -12.04 -2.53 7.70
N VAL A 118 -12.61 -3.73 7.81
CA VAL A 118 -12.25 -4.86 6.93
C VAL A 118 -13.47 -5.22 6.09
N GLN A 119 -13.35 -5.08 4.78
CA GLN A 119 -14.43 -5.28 3.81
C GLN A 119 -13.92 -5.96 2.54
N GLU A 120 -14.83 -6.49 1.72
CA GLU A 120 -14.53 -6.98 0.38
C GLU A 120 -14.24 -5.80 -0.57
N THR A 121 -13.42 -6.05 -1.59
CA THR A 121 -13.06 -5.02 -2.59
C THR A 121 -14.28 -4.35 -3.21
N ALA A 122 -15.33 -5.12 -3.51
CA ALA A 122 -16.55 -4.59 -4.13
C ALA A 122 -17.26 -3.55 -3.24
N GLU A 123 -17.28 -3.75 -1.93
CA GLU A 123 -17.89 -2.84 -0.97
C GLU A 123 -17.07 -1.54 -0.87
N ILE A 124 -15.73 -1.66 -0.80
CA ILE A 124 -14.83 -0.51 -0.77
C ILE A 124 -14.95 0.32 -2.04
N VAL A 125 -14.96 -0.30 -3.21
CA VAL A 125 -15.13 0.39 -4.50
C VAL A 125 -16.49 1.08 -4.58
N SER A 126 -17.56 0.42 -4.15
CA SER A 126 -18.89 1.01 -4.11
C SER A 126 -18.94 2.26 -3.22
N TRP A 127 -18.32 2.20 -2.06
CA TRP A 127 -18.21 3.33 -1.15
C TRP A 127 -17.41 4.49 -1.77
N LEU A 128 -16.22 4.21 -2.33
CA LEU A 128 -15.38 5.22 -2.97
C LEU A 128 -16.08 5.94 -4.13
N THR A 129 -16.85 5.19 -4.93
CA THR A 129 -17.59 5.77 -6.07
C THR A 129 -18.84 6.54 -5.64
N SER A 130 -19.33 6.35 -4.40
CA SER A 130 -20.47 7.09 -3.85
C SER A 130 -20.08 8.44 -3.24
N ILE A 131 -18.78 8.71 -3.03
CA ILE A 131 -18.29 9.98 -2.51
C ILE A 131 -18.38 11.03 -3.63
N PRO A 132 -19.07 12.17 -3.41
CA PRO A 132 -19.09 13.25 -4.40
C PRO A 132 -17.67 13.77 -4.63
N HIS A 133 -17.23 13.78 -5.87
CA HIS A 133 -15.99 14.47 -6.24
C HIS A 133 -16.20 15.97 -6.03
N GLN A 134 -15.50 16.56 -5.04
CA GLN A 134 -15.45 17.99 -4.81
C GLN A 134 -14.46 18.64 -5.76
#